data_27739898eec4771d630c8d4b3bf99926
#
_entry.id   27739898eec4771d630c8d4b3bf99926
#
_cell.length_a   1.000
_cell.length_b   1.000
_cell.length_c   1.000
_cell.angle_alpha   90.00
_cell.angle_beta   90.00
_cell.angle_gamma   90.00
#
_symmetry.space_group_name_H-M   'P 1'
#
loop_
_entity.id
_entity.type
_entity.pdbx_description
1 polymer ?
#
loop_
_entity_poly.entity_id
_entity_poly.type
_entity_poly.pdbx_seq_one_letter_code
_entity_poly.pdbx_strand_id
1 'polypeptide(L)'
;MTNDQPAWPNEHISLDAASRWIASACKHEVDPPVILRTKQWGVTARFGSVVFKASFKPLFPQVVNVHALLERIVPEGAPRLIASGMVDGQLWTLFEHIPGATAGEVGTAGALEATARELARVQAAVAKLDLTGLPVFDVRRVPGVLLEDDLSDLPAELVQWLQDAQPSLQLDADALAELPPSLDHPDVNSSNAIMLDDGRAILLDWEEATVGCPLFSLDRLLDEAHEISAVESVRDAYLDTFRAGGLEQLERAMRLVPLKLAHENRAYARALGWARPHTRLTTRLLELVQRRSTNGYLDTWLSDLLSA
;
A
#
# COMPACT_ATOMS: atom_id res chain seq x y z
N MET A 1 -28.60 -7.46 8.30
CA MET A 1 -27.26 -8.06 8.37
C MET A 1 -26.66 -7.55 9.66
N THR A 2 -26.60 -8.38 10.69
CA THR A 2 -25.99 -8.03 11.97
C THR A 2 -24.50 -7.90 11.75
N ASN A 3 -23.96 -6.73 12.07
CA ASN A 3 -22.56 -6.42 11.99
C ASN A 3 -21.83 -7.13 13.14
N ASP A 4 -21.48 -8.42 12.95
CA ASP A 4 -20.71 -9.22 13.93
C ASP A 4 -19.21 -8.86 13.93
N GLN A 5 -18.89 -7.57 13.77
CA GLN A 5 -17.52 -7.09 13.89
C GLN A 5 -17.23 -6.84 15.38
N PRO A 6 -16.13 -7.37 15.91
CA PRO A 6 -15.73 -7.04 17.28
C PRO A 6 -15.55 -5.53 17.42
N ALA A 7 -16.03 -4.96 18.54
CA ALA A 7 -15.80 -3.58 18.89
C ALA A 7 -14.28 -3.32 18.93
N TRP A 8 -13.80 -2.44 18.05
CA TRP A 8 -12.37 -2.16 17.91
C TRP A 8 -11.89 -1.03 18.78
N PRO A 9 -10.56 -0.98 19.09
CA PRO A 9 -10.00 0.00 20.04
C PRO A 9 -10.20 1.47 19.68
N ASN A 10 -10.73 1.78 18.49
CA ASN A 10 -11.01 3.19 18.12
C ASN A 10 -11.95 3.92 19.08
N GLU A 11 -12.84 3.19 19.76
CA GLU A 11 -13.71 3.78 20.79
C GLU A 11 -12.92 4.28 22.01
N HIS A 12 -11.64 3.95 22.11
CA HIS A 12 -10.78 4.27 23.24
C HIS A 12 -9.65 5.26 22.90
N ILE A 13 -9.53 5.77 21.66
CA ILE A 13 -8.52 6.78 21.35
C ILE A 13 -9.04 8.14 21.83
N SER A 14 -8.55 8.56 22.99
CA SER A 14 -8.83 9.89 23.52
C SER A 14 -8.01 10.93 22.75
N LEU A 15 -8.69 11.81 22.01
CA LEU A 15 -8.03 12.94 21.35
C LEU A 15 -7.39 13.92 22.34
N ASP A 16 -7.92 13.99 23.57
CA ASP A 16 -7.29 14.76 24.65
C ASP A 16 -5.97 14.13 25.09
N ALA A 17 -5.89 12.80 25.17
CA ALA A 17 -4.64 12.11 25.44
C ALA A 17 -3.64 12.29 24.27
N ALA A 18 -4.12 12.23 23.04
CA ALA A 18 -3.32 12.50 21.84
C ALA A 18 -2.77 13.94 21.87
N SER A 19 -3.61 14.96 22.19
CA SER A 19 -3.17 16.36 22.32
C SER A 19 -2.03 16.51 23.33
N ARG A 20 -2.15 15.89 24.51
CA ARG A 20 -1.11 15.94 25.55
C ARG A 20 0.19 15.25 25.08
N TRP A 21 0.06 14.09 24.43
CA TRP A 21 1.22 13.36 23.91
C TRP A 21 1.93 14.15 22.81
N ILE A 22 1.18 14.76 21.89
CA ILE A 22 1.72 15.60 20.81
C ILE A 22 2.39 16.86 21.40
N ALA A 23 1.74 17.55 22.35
CA ALA A 23 2.32 18.72 23.00
C ALA A 23 3.66 18.40 23.69
N SER A 24 3.76 17.22 24.32
CA SER A 24 5.02 16.73 24.90
C SER A 24 6.09 16.47 23.83
N ALA A 25 5.72 15.88 22.69
CA ALA A 25 6.65 15.59 21.59
C ALA A 25 7.12 16.88 20.89
N CYS A 26 6.22 17.81 20.61
CA CYS A 26 6.51 19.08 19.95
C CYS A 26 7.09 20.15 20.89
N LYS A 27 6.95 20.00 22.22
CA LYS A 27 7.36 20.96 23.26
C LYS A 27 6.63 22.31 23.18
N HIS A 28 5.41 22.33 22.66
CA HIS A 28 4.50 23.49 22.65
C HIS A 28 3.04 23.01 22.61
N GLU A 29 2.12 23.90 22.87
CA GLU A 29 0.69 23.64 22.70
C GLU A 29 0.37 23.37 21.23
N VAL A 30 -0.63 22.54 21.00
CA VAL A 30 -1.07 22.15 19.66
C VAL A 30 -2.50 22.61 19.39
N ASP A 31 -2.80 22.89 18.13
CA ASP A 31 -4.14 23.25 17.69
C ASP A 31 -5.17 22.16 18.00
N PRO A 32 -6.46 22.50 18.07
CA PRO A 32 -7.51 21.50 18.18
C PRO A 32 -7.47 20.47 17.03
N PRO A 33 -7.81 19.21 17.30
CA PRO A 33 -7.77 18.15 16.28
C PRO A 33 -8.83 18.34 15.20
N VAL A 34 -8.41 18.07 13.96
CA VAL A 34 -9.31 17.83 12.82
C VAL A 34 -9.17 16.35 12.47
N ILE A 35 -10.23 15.56 12.67
CA ILE A 35 -10.24 14.14 12.29
C ILE A 35 -10.23 14.07 10.77
N LEU A 36 -9.20 13.45 10.21
CA LEU A 36 -9.07 13.22 8.77
C LEU A 36 -9.67 11.88 8.37
N ARG A 37 -9.45 10.83 9.20
CA ARG A 37 -9.90 9.47 8.89
C ARG A 37 -10.09 8.68 10.18
N THR A 38 -11.16 7.88 10.21
CA THR A 38 -11.37 6.85 11.23
C THR A 38 -11.56 5.51 10.53
N LYS A 39 -10.78 4.52 10.93
CA LYS A 39 -10.87 3.12 10.48
C LYS A 39 -10.97 2.22 11.69
N GLN A 40 -11.35 0.97 11.48
CA GLN A 40 -11.43 -0.01 12.58
C GLN A 40 -10.08 -0.21 13.28
N TRP A 41 -8.97 -0.08 12.57
CA TRP A 41 -7.61 -0.28 13.07
C TRP A 41 -6.89 1.00 13.47
N GLY A 42 -7.49 2.18 13.33
CA GLY A 42 -6.79 3.40 13.66
C GLY A 42 -7.55 4.69 13.41
N VAL A 43 -6.97 5.77 13.89
CA VAL A 43 -7.44 7.15 13.67
C VAL A 43 -6.30 7.98 13.13
N THR A 44 -6.62 8.82 12.14
CA THR A 44 -5.73 9.87 11.64
C THR A 44 -6.35 11.22 11.92
N ALA A 45 -5.63 12.11 12.57
CA ALA A 45 -6.09 13.45 12.88
C ALA A 45 -4.98 14.48 12.67
N ARG A 46 -5.33 15.65 12.16
CA ARG A 46 -4.41 16.78 12.02
C ARG A 46 -4.52 17.70 13.23
N PHE A 47 -3.38 18.13 13.75
CA PHE A 47 -3.21 19.12 14.82
C PHE A 47 -2.31 20.25 14.29
N GLY A 48 -2.91 21.25 13.63
CA GLY A 48 -2.18 22.34 12.99
C GLY A 48 -1.23 21.85 11.90
N SER A 49 0.07 21.96 12.17
CA SER A 49 1.14 21.57 11.24
C SER A 49 1.61 20.12 11.37
N VAL A 50 0.94 19.28 12.16
CA VAL A 50 1.31 17.87 12.32
C VAL A 50 0.12 16.94 12.11
N VAL A 51 0.41 15.71 11.67
CA VAL A 51 -0.57 14.64 11.50
C VAL A 51 -0.27 13.52 12.47
N PHE A 52 -1.23 13.24 13.32
CA PHE A 52 -1.21 12.15 14.28
C PHE A 52 -1.91 10.93 13.68
N LYS A 53 -1.31 9.76 13.88
CA LYS A 53 -1.94 8.48 13.60
C LYS A 53 -1.81 7.58 14.82
N ALA A 54 -2.92 6.95 15.19
CA ALA A 54 -2.94 5.85 16.14
C ALA A 54 -3.33 4.58 15.40
N SER A 55 -2.47 3.57 15.43
CA SER A 55 -2.66 2.34 14.69
C SER A 55 -2.45 1.12 15.59
N PHE A 56 -3.15 0.03 15.32
CA PHE A 56 -2.93 -1.21 16.01
C PHE A 56 -1.60 -1.83 15.55
N LYS A 57 -0.61 -1.86 16.45
CA LYS A 57 0.78 -2.26 16.13
C LYS A 57 0.95 -3.55 15.32
N PRO A 58 0.22 -4.64 15.60
CA PRO A 58 0.36 -5.87 14.81
C PRO A 58 0.11 -5.71 13.31
N LEU A 59 -0.63 -4.66 12.89
CA LEU A 59 -0.87 -4.38 11.48
C LEU A 59 0.27 -3.56 10.85
N PHE A 60 0.91 -2.65 11.62
CA PHE A 60 1.91 -1.72 11.11
C PHE A 60 3.21 -1.74 11.95
N PRO A 61 3.85 -2.92 12.14
CA PRO A 61 4.95 -3.03 13.10
C PRO A 61 6.23 -2.29 12.67
N GLN A 62 6.38 -1.98 11.39
CA GLN A 62 7.63 -1.51 10.79
C GLN A 62 7.60 -0.06 10.30
N VAL A 63 6.49 0.65 10.47
CA VAL A 63 6.33 2.04 9.99
C VAL A 63 7.49 2.94 10.41
N VAL A 64 7.98 2.80 11.65
CA VAL A 64 9.10 3.62 12.18
C VAL A 64 10.39 3.35 11.42
N ASN A 65 10.71 2.07 11.15
CA ASN A 65 11.93 1.68 10.44
C ASN A 65 11.90 2.13 8.97
N VAL A 66 10.73 2.01 8.33
CA VAL A 66 10.53 2.46 6.95
C VAL A 66 10.72 3.98 6.85
N HIS A 67 10.07 4.76 7.75
CA HIS A 67 10.22 6.22 7.74
C HIS A 67 11.65 6.68 8.10
N ALA A 68 12.35 6.00 9.00
CA ALA A 68 13.75 6.29 9.28
C ALA A 68 14.67 6.05 8.06
N LEU A 69 14.36 5.03 7.24
CA LEU A 69 15.04 4.81 5.96
C LEU A 69 14.74 5.94 4.97
N LEU A 70 13.47 6.28 4.76
CA LEU A 70 13.03 7.30 3.81
C LEU A 70 13.63 8.68 4.15
N GLU A 71 13.60 9.09 5.44
CA GLU A 71 14.16 10.35 5.88
C GLU A 71 15.68 10.46 5.59
N ARG A 72 16.40 9.35 5.71
CA ARG A 72 17.84 9.32 5.42
C ARG A 72 18.17 9.44 3.94
N ILE A 73 17.30 8.93 3.05
CA ILE A 73 17.64 8.69 1.64
C ILE A 73 16.90 9.62 0.69
N VAL A 74 15.63 9.86 0.98
CA VAL A 74 14.73 10.68 0.18
C VAL A 74 13.89 11.59 1.09
N PRO A 75 14.53 12.48 1.87
CA PRO A 75 13.85 13.26 2.91
C PRO A 75 12.67 14.09 2.40
N GLU A 76 12.64 14.36 1.08
CA GLU A 76 11.54 15.09 0.44
C GLU A 76 10.51 14.15 -0.22
N GLY A 77 10.66 12.83 -0.11
CA GLY A 77 9.79 11.85 -0.79
C GLY A 77 8.68 11.29 0.09
N ALA A 78 8.71 11.56 1.39
CA ALA A 78 7.71 11.13 2.36
C ALA A 78 7.64 12.12 3.53
N PRO A 79 6.50 12.21 4.25
CA PRO A 79 6.39 13.03 5.46
C PRO A 79 7.41 12.61 6.51
N ARG A 80 8.06 13.59 7.14
CA ARG A 80 9.01 13.33 8.22
C ARG A 80 8.29 12.80 9.47
N LEU A 81 8.80 11.71 10.02
CA LEU A 81 8.34 11.17 11.31
C LEU A 81 8.94 12.00 12.45
N ILE A 82 8.10 12.71 13.21
CA ILE A 82 8.49 13.59 14.30
C ILE A 82 8.65 12.80 15.61
N ALA A 83 7.70 11.91 15.87
CA ALA A 83 7.69 11.09 17.08
C ALA A 83 6.93 9.79 16.87
N SER A 84 7.26 8.78 17.67
CA SER A 84 6.51 7.54 17.74
C SER A 84 6.54 6.97 19.15
N GLY A 85 5.53 6.19 19.54
CA GLY A 85 5.48 5.54 20.84
C GLY A 85 4.34 4.54 20.95
N MET A 86 4.45 3.65 21.93
CA MET A 86 3.37 2.73 22.28
C MET A 86 2.52 3.35 23.41
N VAL A 87 1.22 3.49 23.17
CA VAL A 87 0.25 3.99 24.15
C VAL A 87 -0.93 3.01 24.17
N ASP A 88 -1.19 2.41 25.32
CA ASP A 88 -2.29 1.46 25.54
C ASP A 88 -2.38 0.33 24.47
N GLY A 89 -1.21 -0.20 24.06
CA GLY A 89 -1.11 -1.27 23.07
C GLY A 89 -1.20 -0.81 21.60
N GLN A 90 -1.36 0.49 21.36
CA GLN A 90 -1.41 1.08 20.01
C GLN A 90 -0.07 1.74 19.67
N LEU A 91 0.33 1.68 18.42
CA LEU A 91 1.42 2.49 17.91
C LEU A 91 0.88 3.88 17.56
N TRP A 92 1.39 4.89 18.28
CA TRP A 92 1.14 6.29 17.98
C TRP A 92 2.31 6.85 17.19
N THR A 93 2.02 7.53 16.10
CA THR A 93 3.01 8.20 15.25
C THR A 93 2.59 9.63 14.97
N LEU A 94 3.57 10.50 14.86
CA LEU A 94 3.40 11.91 14.57
C LEU A 94 4.25 12.28 13.38
N PHE A 95 3.62 12.77 12.33
CA PHE A 95 4.26 13.21 11.10
C PHE A 95 4.11 14.71 10.91
N GLU A 96 4.98 15.31 10.13
CA GLU A 96 4.71 16.64 9.60
C GLU A 96 3.50 16.62 8.69
N HIS A 97 2.73 17.70 8.70
CA HIS A 97 1.64 17.90 7.74
C HIS A 97 2.20 18.50 6.46
N ILE A 98 1.99 17.82 5.35
CA ILE A 98 2.33 18.30 4.02
C ILE A 98 1.12 19.08 3.48
N PRO A 99 1.24 20.41 3.29
CA PRO A 99 0.17 21.18 2.68
C PRO A 99 0.11 20.92 1.18
N GLY A 100 -1.08 20.89 0.62
CA GLY A 100 -1.32 20.65 -0.82
C GLY A 100 -2.60 19.86 -1.04
N ALA A 101 -3.03 19.79 -2.29
CA ALA A 101 -4.11 18.93 -2.74
C ALA A 101 -3.57 17.51 -2.98
N THR A 102 -4.38 16.50 -2.75
CA THR A 102 -4.03 15.14 -3.19
C THR A 102 -4.05 15.04 -4.72
N ALA A 103 -3.33 14.08 -5.29
CA ALA A 103 -3.38 13.82 -6.72
C ALA A 103 -4.83 13.52 -7.19
N GLY A 104 -5.64 12.87 -6.32
CA GLY A 104 -7.07 12.62 -6.57
C GLY A 104 -7.92 13.89 -6.61
N GLU A 105 -7.66 14.88 -5.73
CA GLU A 105 -8.32 16.19 -5.76
C GLU A 105 -7.92 17.00 -6.99
N VAL A 106 -6.68 16.88 -7.47
CA VAL A 106 -6.21 17.47 -8.73
C VAL A 106 -6.86 16.77 -9.92
N GLY A 107 -7.04 15.43 -9.88
CA GLY A 107 -7.83 14.65 -10.84
C GLY A 107 -7.30 14.61 -12.28
N THR A 108 -5.99 14.78 -12.49
CA THR A 108 -5.39 14.81 -13.83
C THR A 108 -4.40 13.68 -14.07
N ALA A 109 -4.20 13.29 -15.33
CA ALA A 109 -3.16 12.34 -15.71
C ALA A 109 -1.77 12.81 -15.25
N GLY A 110 -1.46 14.10 -15.37
CA GLY A 110 -0.19 14.67 -14.91
C GLY A 110 0.08 14.48 -13.42
N ALA A 111 -0.97 14.50 -12.57
CA ALA A 111 -0.84 14.23 -11.13
C ALA A 111 -0.52 12.75 -10.86
N LEU A 112 -1.16 11.82 -11.57
CA LEU A 112 -0.85 10.39 -11.45
C LEU A 112 0.56 10.08 -12.01
N GLU A 113 0.97 10.71 -13.10
CA GLU A 113 2.34 10.60 -13.63
C GLU A 113 3.39 11.11 -12.63
N ALA A 114 3.14 12.25 -11.96
CA ALA A 114 4.02 12.77 -10.93
C ALA A 114 4.12 11.81 -9.74
N THR A 115 3.01 11.21 -9.34
CA THR A 115 2.96 10.15 -8.31
C THR A 115 3.80 8.95 -8.72
N ALA A 116 3.67 8.48 -9.95
CA ALA A 116 4.43 7.35 -10.50
C ALA A 116 5.95 7.66 -10.56
N ARG A 117 6.33 8.87 -11.01
CA ARG A 117 7.74 9.32 -11.02
C ARG A 117 8.33 9.37 -9.62
N GLU A 118 7.59 9.89 -8.64
CA GLU A 118 8.07 9.97 -7.27
C GLU A 118 8.24 8.58 -6.65
N LEU A 119 7.26 7.67 -6.85
CA LEU A 119 7.38 6.27 -6.44
C LEU A 119 8.65 5.64 -7.01
N ALA A 120 8.85 5.77 -8.33
CA ALA A 120 10.02 5.24 -9.03
C ALA A 120 11.34 5.82 -8.51
N ARG A 121 11.36 7.14 -8.20
CA ARG A 121 12.53 7.84 -7.64
C ARG A 121 12.90 7.28 -6.26
N VAL A 122 11.91 7.12 -5.39
CA VAL A 122 12.11 6.54 -4.06
C VAL A 122 12.62 5.11 -4.19
N GLN A 123 11.97 4.29 -4.98
CA GLN A 123 12.34 2.88 -5.16
C GLN A 123 13.72 2.72 -5.79
N ALA A 124 14.08 3.54 -6.76
CA ALA A 124 15.42 3.52 -7.38
C ALA A 124 16.54 3.94 -6.41
N ALA A 125 16.24 4.84 -5.48
CA ALA A 125 17.18 5.23 -4.43
C ALA A 125 17.37 4.10 -3.40
N VAL A 126 16.26 3.48 -2.97
CA VAL A 126 16.23 2.39 -1.99
C VAL A 126 16.90 1.11 -2.51
N ALA A 127 16.69 0.75 -3.78
CA ALA A 127 17.25 -0.48 -4.39
C ALA A 127 18.79 -0.59 -4.35
N LYS A 128 19.47 0.49 -4.04
CA LYS A 128 20.97 0.54 -3.96
C LYS A 128 21.51 0.29 -2.56
N LEU A 129 20.65 -0.01 -1.60
CA LEU A 129 21.02 0.00 -0.18
C LEU A 129 20.96 -1.38 0.45
N ASP A 130 21.59 -1.47 1.62
CA ASP A 130 21.34 -2.57 2.54
C ASP A 130 19.97 -2.36 3.21
N LEU A 131 19.03 -3.30 2.96
CA LEU A 131 17.65 -3.27 3.46
C LEU A 131 17.47 -4.22 4.65
N THR A 132 18.55 -4.69 5.26
CA THR A 132 18.52 -5.56 6.45
C THR A 132 17.72 -4.90 7.58
N GLY A 133 16.84 -5.64 8.21
CA GLY A 133 16.01 -5.17 9.33
C GLY A 133 14.68 -4.54 8.92
N LEU A 134 14.40 -4.44 7.64
CA LEU A 134 13.06 -4.11 7.13
C LEU A 134 12.23 -5.37 6.88
N PRO A 135 10.89 -5.27 6.89
CA PRO A 135 10.03 -6.40 6.56
C PRO A 135 10.24 -6.81 5.10
N VAL A 136 10.41 -8.10 4.86
CA VAL A 136 10.63 -8.65 3.51
C VAL A 136 9.43 -9.48 3.09
N PHE A 137 8.96 -9.24 1.87
CA PHE A 137 8.01 -10.10 1.20
C PHE A 137 8.66 -10.66 -0.09
N ASP A 138 9.14 -11.91 -0.03
CA ASP A 138 9.78 -12.56 -1.17
C ASP A 138 8.76 -12.82 -2.29
N VAL A 139 8.99 -12.25 -3.46
CA VAL A 139 8.13 -12.41 -4.64
C VAL A 139 7.97 -13.87 -5.05
N ARG A 140 8.95 -14.75 -4.80
CA ARG A 140 8.87 -16.18 -5.09
C ARG A 140 7.79 -16.91 -4.28
N ARG A 141 7.34 -16.33 -3.17
CA ARG A 141 6.25 -16.91 -2.37
C ARG A 141 4.86 -16.62 -2.93
N VAL A 142 4.72 -15.56 -3.75
CA VAL A 142 3.42 -15.07 -4.22
C VAL A 142 2.54 -16.17 -4.84
N PRO A 143 3.04 -17.04 -5.74
CA PRO A 143 2.21 -18.05 -6.38
C PRO A 143 1.62 -19.10 -5.43
N GLY A 144 2.29 -19.35 -4.30
CA GLY A 144 1.89 -20.36 -3.32
C GLY A 144 1.27 -19.81 -2.05
N VAL A 145 1.49 -18.52 -1.73
CA VAL A 145 1.19 -17.95 -0.42
C VAL A 145 -0.30 -18.04 -0.04
N LEU A 146 -1.19 -17.89 -1.00
CA LEU A 146 -2.62 -18.01 -0.77
C LEU A 146 -3.06 -19.45 -0.55
N LEU A 147 -2.37 -20.43 -1.16
CA LEU A 147 -2.65 -21.87 -1.00
C LEU A 147 -2.22 -22.40 0.40
N GLU A 148 -1.45 -21.64 1.17
CA GLU A 148 -1.14 -21.93 2.56
C GLU A 148 -2.32 -21.65 3.52
N ASP A 149 -3.34 -20.88 3.05
CA ASP A 149 -4.53 -20.51 3.81
C ASP A 149 -5.64 -21.58 3.69
N ASP A 150 -6.61 -21.56 4.64
CA ASP A 150 -7.89 -22.24 4.43
C ASP A 150 -8.71 -21.47 3.37
N LEU A 151 -8.91 -22.08 2.23
CA LEU A 151 -9.66 -21.54 1.08
C LEU A 151 -11.05 -22.15 0.91
N SER A 152 -11.56 -22.85 1.92
CA SER A 152 -12.87 -23.52 1.86
C SER A 152 -14.07 -22.57 1.66
N ASP A 153 -13.85 -21.29 1.88
CA ASP A 153 -14.82 -20.22 1.65
C ASP A 153 -14.85 -19.68 0.22
N LEU A 154 -13.91 -20.13 -0.64
CA LEU A 154 -13.80 -19.71 -2.03
C LEU A 154 -14.44 -20.72 -3.00
N PRO A 155 -14.82 -20.30 -4.24
CA PRO A 155 -15.27 -21.22 -5.28
C PRO A 155 -14.20 -22.28 -5.59
N ALA A 156 -14.59 -23.56 -5.55
CA ALA A 156 -13.66 -24.67 -5.72
C ALA A 156 -12.96 -24.66 -7.09
N GLU A 157 -13.64 -24.20 -8.13
CA GLU A 157 -13.10 -24.04 -9.48
C GLU A 157 -11.97 -23.01 -9.55
N LEU A 158 -12.05 -21.92 -8.78
CA LEU A 158 -10.97 -20.92 -8.71
C LEU A 158 -9.77 -21.44 -7.92
N VAL A 159 -10.01 -22.17 -6.84
CA VAL A 159 -8.94 -22.81 -6.06
C VAL A 159 -8.20 -23.85 -6.91
N GLN A 160 -8.94 -24.70 -7.64
CA GLN A 160 -8.35 -25.67 -8.54
C GLN A 160 -7.55 -24.99 -9.67
N TRP A 161 -8.14 -23.96 -10.29
CA TRP A 161 -7.42 -23.17 -11.30
C TRP A 161 -6.09 -22.61 -10.75
N LEU A 162 -6.10 -22.03 -9.53
CA LEU A 162 -4.88 -21.49 -8.90
C LEU A 162 -3.81 -22.58 -8.71
N GLN A 163 -4.21 -23.77 -8.25
CA GLN A 163 -3.31 -24.91 -8.10
C GLN A 163 -2.69 -25.33 -9.45
N ASP A 164 -3.50 -25.40 -10.50
CA ASP A 164 -3.06 -25.78 -11.83
C ASP A 164 -2.16 -24.70 -12.49
N ALA A 165 -2.42 -23.41 -12.20
CA ALA A 165 -1.67 -22.29 -12.73
C ALA A 165 -0.35 -22.02 -11.97
N GLN A 166 -0.21 -22.52 -10.73
CA GLN A 166 0.93 -22.24 -9.85
C GLN A 166 2.29 -22.41 -10.52
N PRO A 167 2.57 -23.48 -11.31
CA PRO A 167 3.88 -23.63 -11.95
C PRO A 167 4.21 -22.51 -12.96
N SER A 168 3.22 -22.01 -13.70
CA SER A 168 3.43 -20.92 -14.65
C SER A 168 3.59 -19.56 -13.94
N LEU A 169 2.81 -19.32 -12.87
CA LEU A 169 2.95 -18.14 -12.04
C LEU A 169 4.29 -18.13 -11.30
N GLN A 170 4.86 -19.32 -10.97
CA GLN A 170 6.18 -19.42 -10.38
C GLN A 170 7.29 -18.95 -11.32
N LEU A 171 7.17 -19.22 -12.62
CA LEU A 171 8.12 -18.70 -13.62
C LEU A 171 8.10 -17.15 -13.67
N ASP A 172 6.92 -16.54 -13.54
CA ASP A 172 6.81 -15.09 -13.44
C ASP A 172 7.47 -14.56 -12.17
N ALA A 173 7.23 -15.21 -11.02
CA ALA A 173 7.82 -14.83 -9.75
C ALA A 173 9.35 -14.96 -9.75
N ASP A 174 9.88 -16.03 -10.34
CA ASP A 174 11.33 -16.25 -10.45
C ASP A 174 11.98 -15.20 -11.35
N ALA A 175 11.33 -14.84 -12.47
CA ALA A 175 11.82 -13.76 -13.34
C ALA A 175 11.80 -12.39 -12.66
N LEU A 176 10.77 -12.10 -11.84
CA LEU A 176 10.70 -10.85 -11.07
C LEU A 176 11.71 -10.81 -9.92
N ALA A 177 12.10 -11.95 -9.38
CA ALA A 177 13.10 -12.03 -8.32
C ALA A 177 14.53 -11.67 -8.78
N GLU A 178 14.76 -11.57 -10.09
CA GLU A 178 16.01 -11.05 -10.66
C GLU A 178 16.11 -9.52 -10.63
N LEU A 179 14.97 -8.83 -10.39
CA LEU A 179 14.97 -7.38 -10.22
C LEU A 179 15.61 -7.01 -8.87
N PRO A 180 16.29 -5.86 -8.78
CA PRO A 180 16.78 -5.38 -7.49
C PRO A 180 15.58 -5.16 -6.55
N PRO A 181 15.60 -5.75 -5.35
CA PRO A 181 14.55 -5.54 -4.37
C PRO A 181 14.52 -4.08 -3.94
N SER A 182 13.32 -3.57 -3.69
CA SER A 182 13.11 -2.22 -3.17
C SER A 182 11.89 -2.19 -2.27
N LEU A 183 11.48 -0.99 -1.81
CA LEU A 183 10.23 -0.84 -1.09
C LEU A 183 9.05 -1.05 -2.05
N ASP A 184 8.24 -2.04 -1.74
CA ASP A 184 6.90 -2.19 -2.28
C ASP A 184 5.93 -1.45 -1.36
N HIS A 185 5.19 -0.50 -1.91
CA HIS A 185 4.18 0.28 -1.23
C HIS A 185 2.79 -0.15 -1.76
N PRO A 186 2.08 -1.03 -1.05
CA PRO A 186 0.89 -1.70 -1.59
C PRO A 186 -0.32 -0.78 -1.78
N ASP A 187 -0.28 0.44 -1.24
CA ASP A 187 -1.39 1.40 -1.26
C ASP A 187 -1.07 2.71 -1.97
N VAL A 188 -0.22 2.68 -3.02
CA VAL A 188 0.00 3.87 -3.86
C VAL A 188 -1.25 4.13 -4.68
N ASN A 189 -1.88 5.26 -4.41
CA ASN A 189 -3.08 5.73 -5.09
C ASN A 189 -3.15 7.25 -5.04
N SER A 190 -4.08 7.83 -5.76
CA SER A 190 -4.21 9.30 -5.87
C SER A 190 -4.52 10.02 -4.55
N SER A 191 -5.12 9.32 -3.57
CA SER A 191 -5.40 9.90 -2.24
C SER A 191 -4.19 9.86 -1.30
N ASN A 192 -3.19 9.05 -1.61
CA ASN A 192 -1.95 8.88 -0.85
C ASN A 192 -0.75 9.60 -1.49
N ALA A 193 -1.01 10.59 -2.33
CA ALA A 193 0.01 11.46 -2.92
C ALA A 193 -0.43 12.92 -2.80
N ILE A 194 0.42 13.77 -2.22
CA ILE A 194 0.20 15.23 -2.13
C ILE A 194 0.97 15.90 -3.26
N MET A 195 0.28 16.71 -4.05
CA MET A 195 0.88 17.51 -5.11
C MET A 195 1.50 18.79 -4.55
N LEU A 196 2.75 19.04 -4.89
CA LEU A 196 3.47 20.27 -4.56
C LEU A 196 3.30 21.32 -5.66
N ASP A 197 3.53 22.59 -5.34
CA ASP A 197 3.43 23.72 -6.29
C ASP A 197 4.41 23.61 -7.47
N ASP A 198 5.52 22.87 -7.29
CA ASP A 198 6.52 22.61 -8.34
C ASP A 198 6.17 21.43 -9.26
N GLY A 199 5.00 20.80 -9.04
CA GLY A 199 4.50 19.66 -9.81
C GLY A 199 5.05 18.29 -9.38
N ARG A 200 5.87 18.22 -8.34
CA ARG A 200 6.27 16.95 -7.71
C ARG A 200 5.16 16.42 -6.81
N ALA A 201 5.25 15.14 -6.48
CA ALA A 201 4.38 14.49 -5.49
C ALA A 201 5.19 14.12 -4.23
N ILE A 202 4.50 14.07 -3.08
CA ILE A 202 5.00 13.42 -1.85
C ILE A 202 4.09 12.25 -1.54
N LEU A 203 4.66 11.06 -1.34
CA LEU A 203 3.89 9.85 -1.06
C LEU A 203 3.64 9.69 0.43
N LEU A 204 2.39 9.40 0.77
CA LEU A 204 1.91 9.17 2.13
C LEU A 204 1.77 7.66 2.40
N ASP A 205 1.47 7.31 3.67
CA ASP A 205 1.01 5.97 4.10
C ASP A 205 1.95 4.81 3.80
N TRP A 206 3.26 4.98 4.05
CA TRP A 206 4.28 3.94 3.94
C TRP A 206 4.20 2.84 5.03
N GLU A 207 3.11 2.78 5.79
CA GLU A 207 2.94 1.93 6.97
C GLU A 207 2.98 0.44 6.66
N GLU A 208 2.54 0.07 5.46
CA GLU A 208 2.44 -1.31 4.98
C GLU A 208 3.60 -1.69 4.04
N ALA A 209 4.56 -0.78 3.84
CA ALA A 209 5.65 -1.01 2.90
C ALA A 209 6.54 -2.18 3.34
N THR A 210 6.89 -3.01 2.38
CA THR A 210 7.81 -4.14 2.55
C THR A 210 8.93 -4.09 1.53
N VAL A 211 10.06 -4.74 1.83
CA VAL A 211 11.09 -5.00 0.83
C VAL A 211 10.64 -6.15 -0.05
N GLY A 212 10.51 -5.89 -1.35
CA GLY A 212 10.02 -6.88 -2.30
C GLY A 212 10.13 -6.43 -3.75
N CYS A 213 9.17 -6.87 -4.57
CA CYS A 213 9.08 -6.47 -5.97
C CYS A 213 8.52 -5.06 -6.09
N PRO A 214 9.29 -4.06 -6.51
CA PRO A 214 8.84 -2.66 -6.56
C PRO A 214 7.68 -2.44 -7.55
N LEU A 215 7.56 -3.24 -8.58
CA LEU A 215 6.52 -3.11 -9.59
C LEU A 215 5.11 -3.39 -9.05
N PHE A 216 4.98 -4.12 -7.94
CA PHE A 216 3.69 -4.38 -7.31
C PHE A 216 2.99 -3.11 -6.83
N SER A 217 3.75 -2.11 -6.45
CA SER A 217 3.22 -0.81 -6.00
C SER A 217 2.39 -0.07 -7.06
N LEU A 218 2.53 -0.43 -8.35
CA LEU A 218 1.84 0.27 -9.44
C LEU A 218 0.39 -0.16 -9.64
N ASP A 219 -0.03 -1.32 -9.15
CA ASP A 219 -1.32 -1.92 -9.50
C ASP A 219 -2.51 -0.97 -9.27
N ARG A 220 -2.59 -0.38 -8.07
CA ARG A 220 -3.69 0.54 -7.74
C ARG A 220 -3.62 1.86 -8.52
N LEU A 221 -2.42 2.39 -8.71
CA LEU A 221 -2.25 3.64 -9.45
C LEU A 221 -2.60 3.46 -10.93
N LEU A 222 -2.28 2.30 -11.52
CA LEU A 222 -2.66 1.98 -12.91
C LEU A 222 -4.16 1.70 -13.04
N ASP A 223 -4.81 1.11 -12.02
CA ASP A 223 -6.27 0.92 -12.01
C ASP A 223 -7.00 2.28 -12.00
N GLU A 224 -6.54 3.26 -11.19
CA GLU A 224 -7.05 4.63 -11.24
C GLU A 224 -6.74 5.35 -12.57
N ALA A 225 -5.55 5.12 -13.14
CA ALA A 225 -5.17 5.67 -14.44
C ALA A 225 -6.05 5.12 -15.58
N HIS A 226 -6.52 3.86 -15.47
CA HIS A 226 -7.47 3.27 -16.40
C HIS A 226 -8.78 4.06 -16.46
N GLU A 227 -9.33 4.45 -15.31
CA GLU A 227 -10.59 5.20 -15.22
C GLU A 227 -10.56 6.54 -15.98
N ILE A 228 -9.36 7.13 -16.16
CA ILE A 228 -9.17 8.40 -16.89
C ILE A 228 -8.38 8.24 -18.19
N SER A 229 -8.22 7.00 -18.68
CA SER A 229 -7.50 6.67 -19.93
C SER A 229 -6.03 7.16 -19.96
N ALA A 230 -5.34 7.06 -18.83
CA ALA A 230 -3.96 7.55 -18.65
C ALA A 230 -2.95 6.42 -18.34
N VAL A 231 -3.31 5.14 -18.54
CA VAL A 231 -2.47 3.98 -18.16
C VAL A 231 -1.09 4.04 -18.77
N GLU A 232 -1.00 4.32 -20.09
CA GLU A 232 0.28 4.32 -20.80
C GLU A 232 1.21 5.41 -20.28
N SER A 233 0.70 6.64 -20.12
CA SER A 233 1.51 7.77 -19.65
C SER A 233 1.99 7.60 -18.21
N VAL A 234 1.15 7.06 -17.31
CA VAL A 234 1.51 6.78 -15.91
C VAL A 234 2.54 5.65 -15.83
N ARG A 235 2.31 4.56 -16.58
CA ARG A 235 3.26 3.45 -16.70
C ARG A 235 4.64 3.92 -17.18
N ASP A 236 4.66 4.67 -18.28
CA ASP A 236 5.90 5.13 -18.90
C ASP A 236 6.63 6.12 -17.98
N ALA A 237 5.92 7.01 -17.28
CA ALA A 237 6.50 7.91 -16.27
C ALA A 237 7.23 7.15 -15.17
N TYR A 238 6.70 6.00 -14.74
CA TYR A 238 7.37 5.12 -13.78
C TYR A 238 8.58 4.41 -14.38
N LEU A 239 8.41 3.70 -15.51
CA LEU A 239 9.46 2.86 -16.11
C LEU A 239 10.66 3.68 -16.58
N ASP A 240 10.44 4.88 -17.12
CA ASP A 240 11.51 5.80 -17.51
C ASP A 240 12.37 6.26 -16.33
N THR A 241 11.80 6.29 -15.15
CA THR A 241 12.47 6.71 -13.90
C THR A 241 13.14 5.53 -13.19
N PHE A 242 12.43 4.41 -12.99
CA PHE A 242 12.94 3.26 -12.24
C PHE A 242 14.02 2.48 -13.01
N ARG A 243 13.87 2.28 -14.32
CA ARG A 243 14.84 1.69 -15.27
C ARG A 243 15.37 0.27 -14.95
N ALA A 244 14.95 -0.34 -13.85
CA ALA A 244 15.39 -1.67 -13.46
C ALA A 244 14.46 -2.78 -13.99
N GLY A 245 13.34 -2.42 -14.62
CA GLY A 245 12.39 -3.33 -15.25
C GLY A 245 11.81 -2.72 -16.51
N GLY A 246 11.19 -3.55 -17.33
CA GLY A 246 10.51 -3.15 -18.57
C GLY A 246 9.05 -3.61 -18.58
N LEU A 247 8.41 -3.47 -19.75
CA LEU A 247 7.00 -3.85 -19.95
C LEU A 247 6.76 -5.33 -19.60
N GLU A 248 7.65 -6.23 -20.01
CA GLU A 248 7.50 -7.66 -19.72
C GLU A 248 7.49 -7.94 -18.22
N GLN A 249 8.42 -7.33 -17.44
CA GLN A 249 8.45 -7.48 -15.99
C GLN A 249 7.21 -6.87 -15.34
N LEU A 250 6.74 -5.74 -15.84
CA LEU A 250 5.50 -5.13 -15.35
C LEU A 250 4.29 -6.04 -15.62
N GLU A 251 4.16 -6.63 -16.80
CA GLU A 251 3.09 -7.59 -17.09
C GLU A 251 3.10 -8.79 -16.15
N ARG A 252 4.29 -9.34 -15.87
CA ARG A 252 4.47 -10.43 -14.89
C ARG A 252 4.03 -9.97 -13.49
N ALA A 253 4.44 -8.78 -13.08
CA ALA A 253 4.07 -8.21 -11.78
C ALA A 253 2.56 -8.01 -11.67
N MET A 254 1.94 -7.45 -12.69
CA MET A 254 0.49 -7.22 -12.71
C MET A 254 -0.33 -8.52 -12.69
N ARG A 255 0.20 -9.64 -13.18
CA ARG A 255 -0.44 -10.96 -13.00
C ARG A 255 -0.36 -11.45 -11.56
N LEU A 256 0.74 -11.20 -10.86
CA LEU A 256 0.99 -11.74 -9.53
C LEU A 256 0.45 -10.89 -8.38
N VAL A 257 0.45 -9.56 -8.54
CA VAL A 257 0.10 -8.65 -7.43
C VAL A 257 -1.28 -8.92 -6.83
N PRO A 258 -2.33 -9.34 -7.58
CA PRO A 258 -3.61 -9.64 -6.96
C PRO A 258 -3.56 -10.83 -5.98
N LEU A 259 -2.63 -11.79 -6.17
CA LEU A 259 -2.43 -12.89 -5.21
C LEU A 259 -1.85 -12.37 -3.89
N LYS A 260 -0.84 -11.48 -3.97
CA LYS A 260 -0.29 -10.81 -2.78
C LYS A 260 -1.37 -10.04 -2.04
N LEU A 261 -2.14 -9.21 -2.76
CA LEU A 261 -3.24 -8.43 -2.17
C LEU A 261 -4.31 -9.32 -1.53
N ALA A 262 -4.67 -10.45 -2.16
CA ALA A 262 -5.60 -11.42 -1.61
C ALA A 262 -5.08 -12.00 -0.28
N HIS A 263 -3.81 -12.40 -0.24
CA HIS A 263 -3.17 -12.92 0.98
C HIS A 263 -3.14 -11.85 2.08
N GLU A 264 -2.71 -10.64 1.79
CA GLU A 264 -2.63 -9.54 2.76
C GLU A 264 -4.01 -9.19 3.32
N ASN A 265 -5.03 -9.05 2.46
CA ASN A 265 -6.40 -8.78 2.92
C ASN A 265 -6.93 -9.90 3.84
N ARG A 266 -6.65 -11.17 3.55
CA ARG A 266 -7.02 -12.28 4.44
C ARG A 266 -6.23 -12.26 5.74
N ALA A 267 -4.93 -11.92 5.70
CA ALA A 267 -4.11 -11.74 6.89
C ALA A 267 -4.63 -10.60 7.78
N TYR A 268 -5.02 -9.49 7.18
CA TYR A 268 -5.69 -8.37 7.87
C TYR A 268 -6.99 -8.82 8.55
N ALA A 269 -7.86 -9.48 7.82
CA ALA A 269 -9.12 -9.97 8.36
C ALA A 269 -8.90 -10.88 9.57
N ARG A 270 -7.91 -11.76 9.52
CA ARG A 270 -7.53 -12.63 10.66
C ARG A 270 -7.01 -11.81 11.85
N ALA A 271 -6.09 -10.88 11.60
CA ALA A 271 -5.53 -10.02 12.64
C ALA A 271 -6.60 -9.16 13.33
N LEU A 272 -7.64 -8.79 12.58
CA LEU A 272 -8.78 -8.03 13.06
C LEU A 272 -9.88 -8.92 13.68
N GLY A 273 -9.70 -10.23 13.72
CA GLY A 273 -10.67 -11.17 14.27
C GLY A 273 -11.99 -11.22 13.49
N TRP A 274 -11.99 -10.88 12.20
CA TRP A 274 -13.19 -10.95 11.39
C TRP A 274 -13.60 -12.40 11.12
N ALA A 275 -14.90 -12.67 11.28
CA ALA A 275 -15.44 -14.03 11.11
C ALA A 275 -15.33 -14.55 9.66
N ARG A 276 -15.22 -13.65 8.68
CA ARG A 276 -15.07 -14.00 7.26
C ARG A 276 -13.92 -13.20 6.65
N PRO A 277 -12.87 -13.86 6.16
CA PRO A 277 -11.69 -13.22 5.62
C PRO A 277 -11.93 -12.71 4.20
N HIS A 278 -12.57 -11.54 4.03
CA HIS A 278 -12.71 -10.84 2.74
C HIS A 278 -12.99 -11.74 1.50
N THR A 279 -13.82 -12.79 1.68
CA THR A 279 -14.11 -13.81 0.66
C THR A 279 -14.44 -13.21 -0.71
N ARG A 280 -15.37 -12.20 -0.75
CA ARG A 280 -15.76 -11.56 -2.01
C ARG A 280 -14.57 -10.89 -2.70
N LEU A 281 -13.74 -10.13 -1.96
CA LEU A 281 -12.58 -9.45 -2.53
C LEU A 281 -11.54 -10.47 -2.99
N THR A 282 -11.25 -11.50 -2.19
CA THR A 282 -10.34 -12.59 -2.57
C THR A 282 -10.79 -13.27 -3.85
N THR A 283 -12.08 -13.58 -3.99
CA THR A 283 -12.66 -14.16 -5.22
C THR A 283 -12.39 -13.25 -6.42
N ARG A 284 -12.67 -11.95 -6.31
CA ARG A 284 -12.44 -10.98 -7.40
C ARG A 284 -10.96 -10.86 -7.77
N LEU A 285 -10.07 -10.87 -6.79
CA LEU A 285 -8.62 -10.85 -7.04
C LEU A 285 -8.15 -12.11 -7.75
N LEU A 286 -8.67 -13.30 -7.42
CA LEU A 286 -8.37 -14.54 -8.15
C LEU A 286 -8.92 -14.52 -9.59
N GLU A 287 -10.13 -14.02 -9.81
CA GLU A 287 -10.70 -13.81 -11.13
C GLU A 287 -9.81 -12.83 -11.95
N LEU A 288 -9.25 -11.81 -11.31
CA LEU A 288 -8.34 -10.87 -11.95
C LEU A 288 -7.04 -11.55 -12.40
N VAL A 289 -6.42 -12.39 -11.55
CA VAL A 289 -5.24 -13.18 -11.93
C VAL A 289 -5.54 -14.08 -13.13
N GLN A 290 -6.68 -14.78 -13.10
CA GLN A 290 -7.11 -15.67 -14.17
C GLN A 290 -7.28 -14.92 -15.51
N ARG A 291 -7.93 -13.77 -15.49
CA ARG A 291 -8.14 -12.94 -16.68
C ARG A 291 -6.83 -12.36 -17.20
N ARG A 292 -5.97 -11.82 -16.31
CA ARG A 292 -4.66 -11.28 -16.69
C ARG A 292 -3.72 -12.35 -17.25
N SER A 293 -3.87 -13.60 -16.81
CA SER A 293 -3.12 -14.74 -17.36
C SER A 293 -3.55 -15.12 -18.79
N THR A 294 -4.77 -14.75 -19.19
CA THR A 294 -5.33 -15.07 -20.50
C THR A 294 -5.26 -13.89 -21.47
N ASN A 295 -5.58 -12.68 -21.01
CA ASN A 295 -5.81 -11.51 -21.86
C ASN A 295 -4.71 -10.43 -21.73
N GLY A 296 -3.81 -10.56 -20.73
CA GLY A 296 -2.88 -9.50 -20.36
C GLY A 296 -3.48 -8.49 -19.37
N TYR A 297 -2.62 -7.63 -18.77
CA TYR A 297 -3.09 -6.72 -17.72
C TYR A 297 -3.79 -5.48 -18.28
N LEU A 298 -3.45 -5.02 -19.50
CA LEU A 298 -4.03 -3.81 -20.10
C LEU A 298 -5.52 -3.94 -20.43
N ASP A 299 -6.02 -5.18 -20.53
CA ASP A 299 -7.41 -5.47 -20.85
C ASP A 299 -8.21 -5.93 -19.62
N THR A 300 -7.63 -5.81 -18.39
CA THR A 300 -8.25 -6.41 -17.20
C THR A 300 -7.94 -5.62 -15.94
N TRP A 301 -8.94 -4.91 -15.43
CA TRP A 301 -8.82 -4.01 -14.29
C TRP A 301 -9.69 -4.45 -13.11
N LEU A 302 -9.25 -4.13 -11.88
CA LEU A 302 -9.99 -4.49 -10.67
C LEU A 302 -11.27 -3.65 -10.54
N SER A 303 -11.22 -2.39 -10.90
CA SER A 303 -12.36 -1.46 -10.91
C SER A 303 -13.51 -1.98 -11.76
N ASP A 304 -13.22 -2.55 -12.95
CA ASP A 304 -14.22 -3.17 -13.82
C ASP A 304 -14.91 -4.38 -13.15
N LEU A 305 -14.12 -5.21 -12.43
CA LEU A 305 -14.64 -6.38 -11.72
C LEU A 305 -15.47 -6.03 -10.48
N LEU A 306 -15.16 -4.91 -9.82
CA LEU A 306 -15.90 -4.47 -8.64
C LEU A 306 -17.22 -3.77 -9.01
N SER A 307 -17.30 -3.21 -10.22
CA SER A 307 -18.47 -2.52 -10.76
C SER A 307 -19.50 -3.48 -11.37
N ALA A 308 -19.11 -4.72 -11.71
CA ALA A 308 -19.94 -5.79 -12.24
C ALA A 308 -20.55 -6.65 -11.11
#